data_8b845b379b73c8103cb44c364fdb102b
#
_entry.id   8b845b379b73c8103cb44c364fdb102b
#
_cell.length_a   1.000
_cell.length_b   1.000
_cell.length_c   1.000
_cell.angle_alpha   90.00
_cell.angle_beta   90.00
_cell.angle_gamma   90.00
#
_symmetry.space_group_name_H-M   'P 1'
#
loop_
_entity.id
_entity.type
_entity.pdbx_description
1 polymer ?
#
loop_
_entity_poly.entity_id
_entity_poly.type
_entity_poly.pdbx_seq_one_letter_code
_entity_poly.pdbx_strand_id
1 'polypeptide(L)'
;MTIHIVLVAPKMPSNTGNIIRLCANSGAQLHVVKPLGFELDDKKLRRAGLDYHEYADLQVHDNWTAAKQALMTADCRIITAMTTKLSKSFYDYNFMTQASADLETNSKSTSDVAPNIALVFGSETAGLVEEIRDDIGAAHWLRLPMLPDSRSLNLSNSVAICLYEVWRQQNFGGDEGRSVGYETLTVYDPK
;
A
#
# COMPACT_ATOMS: atom_id res chain seq x y z
N MET A 1 -4.54 -11.37 7.60
CA MET A 1 -3.83 -10.96 6.38
C MET A 1 -3.69 -9.46 6.39
N THR A 2 -2.49 -8.93 6.18
CA THR A 2 -2.20 -7.50 6.27
C THR A 2 -1.67 -6.99 4.93
N ILE A 3 -2.12 -5.80 4.53
CA ILE A 3 -1.56 -5.08 3.39
C ILE A 3 -0.51 -4.11 3.94
N HIS A 4 0.69 -4.14 3.38
CA HIS A 4 1.78 -3.24 3.73
C HIS A 4 1.96 -2.21 2.61
N ILE A 5 1.93 -0.95 2.96
CA ILE A 5 2.24 0.17 2.05
C ILE A 5 3.67 0.63 2.36
N VAL A 6 4.51 0.68 1.33
CA VAL A 6 5.89 1.14 1.47
C VAL A 6 6.10 2.39 0.63
N LEU A 7 6.48 3.49 1.28
CA LEU A 7 6.82 4.75 0.62
C LEU A 7 8.34 4.94 0.63
N VAL A 8 8.95 4.95 -0.54
CA VAL A 8 10.40 5.17 -0.69
C VAL A 8 10.68 6.63 -0.96
N ALA A 9 11.44 7.26 -0.07
CA ALA A 9 11.88 8.64 -0.16
C ALA A 9 10.75 9.65 -0.45
N PRO A 10 9.60 9.61 0.27
CA PRO A 10 8.49 10.53 0.05
C PRO A 10 8.94 11.99 0.30
N LYS A 11 8.42 12.91 -0.52
CA LYS A 11 8.81 14.33 -0.51
C LYS A 11 7.76 15.26 0.06
N MET A 12 6.49 14.88 0.00
CA MET A 12 5.37 15.73 0.37
C MET A 12 4.70 15.25 1.66
N PRO A 13 4.78 16.04 2.75
CA PRO A 13 4.18 15.65 4.05
C PRO A 13 2.66 15.49 3.96
N SER A 14 1.98 16.26 3.10
CA SER A 14 0.53 16.15 2.90
C SER A 14 0.11 14.80 2.31
N ASN A 15 0.87 14.26 1.35
CA ASN A 15 0.60 12.93 0.81
C ASN A 15 0.80 11.85 1.88
N THR A 16 1.90 11.93 2.61
CA THR A 16 2.19 10.98 3.70
C THR A 16 1.11 11.04 4.78
N GLY A 17 0.65 12.23 5.16
CA GLY A 17 -0.45 12.38 6.12
C GLY A 17 -1.76 11.73 5.64
N ASN A 18 -2.13 11.94 4.38
CA ASN A 18 -3.30 11.27 3.79
C ASN A 18 -3.17 9.75 3.78
N ILE A 19 -1.95 9.24 3.49
CA ILE A 19 -1.68 7.81 3.46
C ILE A 19 -1.69 7.20 4.87
N ILE A 20 -1.19 7.89 5.88
CA ILE A 20 -1.28 7.47 7.29
C ILE A 20 -2.75 7.25 7.66
N ARG A 21 -3.62 8.23 7.39
CA ARG A 21 -5.06 8.12 7.67
C ARG A 21 -5.71 6.99 6.88
N LEU A 22 -5.32 6.83 5.61
CA LEU A 22 -5.82 5.75 4.76
C LEU A 22 -5.46 4.37 5.35
N CYS A 23 -4.22 4.19 5.79
CA CYS A 23 -3.76 2.94 6.42
C CYS A 23 -4.51 2.68 7.73
N ALA A 24 -4.68 3.68 8.59
CA ALA A 24 -5.46 3.57 9.82
C ALA A 24 -6.91 3.12 9.56
N ASN A 25 -7.55 3.66 8.51
CA ASN A 25 -8.93 3.31 8.16
C ASN A 25 -9.09 1.91 7.54
N SER A 26 -8.04 1.37 6.92
CA SER A 26 -8.07 0.07 6.22
C SER A 26 -7.39 -1.06 6.97
N GLY A 27 -6.74 -0.77 8.09
CA GLY A 27 -5.91 -1.75 8.81
C GLY A 27 -4.60 -2.09 8.11
N ALA A 28 -4.20 -1.32 7.09
CA ALA A 28 -2.91 -1.49 6.42
C ALA A 28 -1.76 -0.96 7.27
N GLN A 29 -0.59 -1.59 7.18
CA GLN A 29 0.63 -1.10 7.82
C GLN A 29 1.42 -0.19 6.90
N LEU A 30 1.95 0.91 7.43
CA LEU A 30 2.72 1.88 6.67
C LEU A 30 4.20 1.81 7.01
N HIS A 31 5.02 1.63 5.98
CA HIS A 31 6.48 1.66 6.03
C HIS A 31 6.98 2.87 5.24
N VAL A 32 7.87 3.64 5.84
CA VAL A 32 8.48 4.81 5.19
C VAL A 32 9.99 4.63 5.16
N VAL A 33 10.59 4.70 3.98
CA VAL A 33 12.02 4.49 3.75
C VAL A 33 12.69 5.84 3.50
N LYS A 34 13.73 6.14 4.29
CA LYS A 34 14.53 7.36 4.13
C LYS A 34 15.31 7.38 2.79
N PRO A 35 15.73 8.57 2.30
CA PRO A 35 15.60 9.88 2.96
C PRO A 35 14.22 10.49 2.78
N LEU A 36 13.70 11.18 3.79
CA LEU A 36 12.44 11.90 3.73
C LEU A 36 12.67 13.34 3.24
N GLY A 37 11.75 13.88 2.44
CA GLY A 37 11.77 15.28 2.05
C GLY A 37 11.27 16.25 3.12
N PHE A 38 10.91 15.75 4.29
CA PHE A 38 10.35 16.48 5.42
C PHE A 38 10.69 15.81 6.74
N GLU A 39 10.48 16.54 7.85
CA GLU A 39 10.62 15.97 9.20
C GLU A 39 9.31 15.30 9.62
N LEU A 40 9.40 14.04 10.04
CA LEU A 40 8.34 13.37 10.75
C LEU A 40 8.34 13.87 12.21
N ASP A 41 7.59 14.94 12.46
CA ASP A 41 7.43 15.54 13.78
C ASP A 41 5.97 15.32 14.23
N ASP A 42 5.78 14.76 15.41
CA ASP A 42 4.46 14.55 16.01
C ASP A 42 3.60 15.81 16.02
N LYS A 43 4.22 16.99 16.23
CA LYS A 43 3.49 18.26 16.19
C LYS A 43 3.00 18.62 14.80
N LYS A 44 3.77 18.28 13.75
CA LYS A 44 3.39 18.52 12.35
C LYS A 44 2.32 17.55 11.90
N LEU A 45 2.40 16.28 12.32
CA LEU A 45 1.38 15.26 12.06
C LEU A 45 0.05 15.63 12.73
N ARG A 46 0.07 16.05 13.99
CA ARG A 46 -1.14 16.54 14.70
C ARG A 46 -1.75 17.79 14.05
N ARG A 47 -0.93 18.71 13.55
CA ARG A 47 -1.41 19.89 12.81
C ARG A 47 -2.04 19.53 11.47
N ALA A 48 -1.65 18.41 10.88
CA ALA A 48 -2.29 17.84 9.70
C ALA A 48 -3.62 17.11 10.02
N GLY A 49 -4.06 17.16 11.28
CA GLY A 49 -5.31 16.55 11.73
C GLY A 49 -5.23 15.04 11.93
N LEU A 50 -4.03 14.50 12.15
CA LEU A 50 -3.82 13.09 12.45
C LEU A 50 -3.88 12.88 13.97
N ASP A 51 -4.70 11.95 14.41
CA ASP A 51 -4.73 11.51 15.79
C ASP A 51 -3.60 10.51 16.09
N TYR A 52 -3.17 10.42 17.35
CA TYR A 52 -2.08 9.53 17.77
C TYR A 52 -2.28 8.09 17.29
N HIS A 53 -3.52 7.60 17.32
CA HIS A 53 -3.85 6.24 16.88
C HIS A 53 -3.63 6.00 15.38
N GLU A 54 -3.71 7.04 14.54
CA GLU A 54 -3.57 6.93 13.09
C GLU A 54 -2.13 6.67 12.64
N TYR A 55 -1.11 7.02 13.45
CA TYR A 55 0.31 6.81 13.09
C TYR A 55 1.05 5.88 14.05
N ALA A 56 0.33 5.22 14.97
CA ALA A 56 0.94 4.29 15.92
C ALA A 56 1.64 3.11 15.24
N ASP A 57 1.17 2.69 14.07
CA ASP A 57 1.73 1.57 13.30
C ASP A 57 2.68 2.01 12.18
N LEU A 58 3.09 3.28 12.15
CA LEU A 58 4.05 3.79 11.19
C LEU A 58 5.46 3.27 11.50
N GLN A 59 6.08 2.57 10.57
CA GLN A 59 7.44 2.10 10.66
C GLN A 59 8.37 2.92 9.75
N VAL A 60 9.46 3.45 10.32
CA VAL A 60 10.45 4.23 9.58
C VAL A 60 11.73 3.40 9.44
N HIS A 61 12.21 3.26 8.21
CA HIS A 61 13.39 2.48 7.86
C HIS A 61 14.50 3.37 7.31
N ASP A 62 15.74 3.09 7.69
CA ASP A 62 16.89 3.86 7.21
C ASP A 62 17.20 3.64 5.74
N ASN A 63 16.83 2.48 5.19
CA ASN A 63 17.04 2.12 3.78
C ASN A 63 16.07 1.02 3.35
N TRP A 64 16.09 0.71 2.05
CA TRP A 64 15.28 -0.36 1.46
C TRP A 64 15.57 -1.74 2.05
N THR A 65 16.83 -2.06 2.30
CA THR A 65 17.22 -3.37 2.86
C THR A 65 16.55 -3.61 4.21
N ALA A 66 16.53 -2.60 5.09
CA ALA A 66 15.88 -2.68 6.39
C ALA A 66 14.34 -2.84 6.24
N ALA A 67 13.72 -2.11 5.30
CA ALA A 67 12.30 -2.24 5.02
C ALA A 67 11.96 -3.64 4.47
N LYS A 68 12.73 -4.14 3.50
CA LYS A 68 12.55 -5.48 2.93
C LYS A 68 12.67 -6.56 4.00
N GLN A 69 13.65 -6.45 4.91
CA GLN A 69 13.80 -7.39 6.02
C GLN A 69 12.57 -7.37 6.95
N ALA A 70 12.02 -6.20 7.25
CA ALA A 70 10.79 -6.08 8.04
C ALA A 70 9.58 -6.73 7.34
N LEU A 71 9.44 -6.54 6.03
CA LEU A 71 8.40 -7.18 5.22
C LEU A 71 8.55 -8.71 5.22
N MET A 72 9.77 -9.21 5.08
CA MET A 72 10.05 -10.66 5.15
C MET A 72 9.71 -11.24 6.53
N THR A 73 10.04 -10.52 7.60
CA THR A 73 9.70 -10.90 8.97
C THR A 73 8.18 -10.91 9.20
N ALA A 74 7.46 -10.03 8.51
CA ALA A 74 6.00 -9.98 8.51
C ALA A 74 5.35 -11.01 7.55
N ASP A 75 6.09 -11.96 7.00
CA ASP A 75 5.60 -12.97 6.04
C ASP A 75 4.91 -12.33 4.80
N CYS A 76 5.42 -11.20 4.31
CA CYS A 76 4.98 -10.65 3.03
C CYS A 76 5.51 -11.52 1.89
N ARG A 77 4.64 -12.30 1.29
CA ARG A 77 4.99 -13.23 0.20
C ARG A 77 4.99 -12.55 -1.17
N ILE A 78 4.23 -11.48 -1.32
CA ILE A 78 4.15 -10.71 -2.55
C ILE A 78 4.61 -9.29 -2.26
N ILE A 79 5.69 -8.87 -2.91
CA ILE A 79 6.18 -7.49 -2.89
C ILE A 79 6.11 -6.96 -4.31
N THR A 80 5.35 -5.88 -4.55
CA THR A 80 5.17 -5.30 -5.88
C THR A 80 5.71 -3.89 -5.96
N ALA A 81 6.28 -3.51 -7.10
CA ALA A 81 6.78 -2.18 -7.39
C ALA A 81 5.77 -1.40 -8.24
N MET A 82 5.24 -0.30 -7.71
CA MET A 82 4.37 0.60 -8.46
C MET A 82 5.22 1.54 -9.32
N THR A 83 5.20 1.32 -10.64
CA THR A 83 6.04 2.05 -11.61
C THR A 83 5.34 2.17 -12.95
N THR A 84 5.65 3.20 -13.72
CA THR A 84 5.15 3.37 -15.09
C THR A 84 6.09 2.74 -16.13
N LYS A 85 7.26 2.26 -15.72
CA LYS A 85 8.30 1.74 -16.64
C LYS A 85 8.13 0.24 -16.85
N LEU A 86 7.92 -0.19 -18.12
CA LEU A 86 7.88 -1.58 -18.55
C LEU A 86 6.99 -2.51 -17.68
N SER A 87 5.89 -1.99 -17.19
CA SER A 87 5.08 -2.61 -16.15
C SER A 87 3.75 -3.15 -16.70
N LYS A 88 3.22 -4.19 -16.05
CA LYS A 88 1.90 -4.73 -16.31
C LYS A 88 0.80 -3.83 -15.74
N SER A 89 -0.42 -3.93 -16.26
CA SER A 89 -1.56 -3.29 -15.61
C SER A 89 -1.78 -3.87 -14.22
N PHE A 90 -2.02 -2.99 -13.25
CA PHE A 90 -2.30 -3.39 -11.87
C PHE A 90 -3.56 -4.27 -11.76
N TYR A 91 -4.56 -3.99 -12.57
CA TYR A 91 -5.83 -4.73 -12.56
C TYR A 91 -5.77 -6.12 -13.18
N ASP A 92 -4.71 -6.41 -13.95
CA ASP A 92 -4.45 -7.74 -14.53
C ASP A 92 -3.65 -8.64 -13.57
N TYR A 93 -3.28 -8.10 -12.38
CA TYR A 93 -2.51 -8.82 -11.39
C TYR A 93 -3.42 -9.41 -10.31
N ASN A 94 -3.47 -10.74 -10.25
CA ASN A 94 -4.24 -11.44 -9.24
C ASN A 94 -3.34 -11.77 -8.04
N PHE A 95 -3.46 -10.98 -6.98
CA PHE A 95 -2.67 -11.13 -5.75
C PHE A 95 -2.93 -12.48 -5.06
N MET A 96 -4.14 -13.02 -5.17
CA MET A 96 -4.51 -14.27 -4.51
C MET A 96 -3.90 -15.49 -5.22
N THR A 97 -3.89 -15.49 -6.55
CA THR A 97 -3.32 -16.60 -7.33
C THR A 97 -1.79 -16.63 -7.27
N GLN A 98 -1.13 -15.46 -7.25
CA GLN A 98 0.32 -15.39 -7.13
C GLN A 98 0.81 -15.99 -5.82
N ALA A 99 0.11 -15.75 -4.74
CA ALA A 99 0.41 -16.34 -3.45
C ALA A 99 0.31 -17.85 -3.41
N SER A 100 -0.61 -18.43 -4.17
CA SER A 100 -0.76 -19.89 -4.28
C SER A 100 0.36 -20.51 -5.11
N ALA A 101 0.82 -19.85 -6.17
CA ALA A 101 1.91 -20.32 -7.02
C ALA A 101 3.27 -20.36 -6.30
N ASP A 102 3.53 -19.39 -5.42
CA ASP A 102 4.74 -19.36 -4.60
C ASP A 102 4.74 -20.45 -3.51
N LEU A 103 3.57 -20.96 -3.10
CA LEU A 103 3.44 -22.07 -2.16
C LEU A 103 3.81 -23.43 -2.77
N GLU A 104 3.57 -23.66 -4.05
CA GLU A 104 3.91 -24.91 -4.74
C GLU A 104 5.42 -25.09 -4.93
N THR A 105 6.19 -23.99 -4.98
CA THR A 105 7.65 -24.03 -5.12
C THR A 105 8.40 -24.18 -3.79
N ASN A 106 7.77 -23.82 -2.65
CA ASN A 106 8.39 -23.88 -1.32
C ASN A 106 7.50 -24.68 -0.34
N SER A 107 7.65 -26.00 -0.37
CA SER A 107 7.00 -27.01 0.46
C SER A 107 6.48 -26.60 1.85
N LYS A 108 5.21 -26.96 2.12
CA LYS A 108 4.60 -27.23 3.44
C LYS A 108 4.17 -26.06 4.30
N SER A 109 3.20 -25.29 3.84
CA SER A 109 2.19 -24.82 4.79
C SER A 109 0.82 -24.77 4.12
N THR A 110 -0.02 -25.73 4.44
CA THR A 110 -1.45 -25.75 4.14
C THR A 110 -2.16 -24.79 5.09
N SER A 111 -1.94 -23.51 4.95
CA SER A 111 -2.76 -22.52 5.65
C SER A 111 -3.64 -21.82 4.62
N ASP A 112 -4.95 -21.98 4.76
CA ASP A 112 -5.99 -21.21 4.03
C ASP A 112 -5.93 -19.69 4.34
N VAL A 113 -4.83 -19.22 4.91
CA VAL A 113 -4.64 -17.81 5.26
C VAL A 113 -4.10 -17.07 4.04
N ALA A 114 -4.86 -16.11 3.59
CA ALA A 114 -4.44 -15.23 2.51
C ALA A 114 -3.12 -14.51 2.87
N PRO A 115 -2.20 -14.34 1.89
CA PRO A 115 -0.84 -13.86 2.13
C PRO A 115 -0.78 -12.38 2.50
N ASN A 116 0.22 -12.00 3.27
CA ASN A 116 0.58 -10.60 3.43
C ASN A 116 1.19 -10.07 2.13
N ILE A 117 0.81 -8.86 1.76
CA ILE A 117 1.14 -8.23 0.47
C ILE A 117 1.76 -6.87 0.74
N ALA A 118 2.85 -6.54 0.05
CA ALA A 118 3.47 -5.24 0.10
C ALA A 118 3.38 -4.50 -1.25
N LEU A 119 2.89 -3.27 -1.22
CA LEU A 119 2.83 -2.35 -2.35
C LEU A 119 3.89 -1.26 -2.16
N VAL A 120 4.91 -1.23 -3.01
CA VAL A 120 6.05 -0.32 -2.90
C VAL A 120 5.91 0.84 -3.89
N PHE A 121 5.89 2.05 -3.37
CA PHE A 121 5.75 3.29 -4.12
C PHE A 121 7.03 4.14 -3.98
N GLY A 122 7.41 4.79 -5.06
CA GLY A 122 8.51 5.75 -5.06
C GLY A 122 8.07 7.16 -4.67
N SER A 123 9.02 8.08 -4.71
CA SER A 123 8.76 9.51 -4.45
C SER A 123 7.87 10.14 -5.53
N GLU A 124 7.20 11.23 -5.17
CA GLU A 124 6.28 11.97 -6.04
C GLU A 124 6.98 12.54 -7.30
N THR A 125 8.26 12.82 -7.22
CA THR A 125 9.01 13.48 -8.29
C THR A 125 9.86 12.53 -9.13
N ALA A 126 10.53 11.55 -8.49
CA ALA A 126 11.46 10.64 -9.17
C ALA A 126 10.87 9.25 -9.41
N GLY A 127 9.74 8.92 -8.75
CA GLY A 127 9.21 7.57 -8.76
C GLY A 127 10.08 6.61 -7.94
N LEU A 128 9.98 5.33 -8.21
CA LEU A 128 10.76 4.29 -7.56
C LEU A 128 12.11 4.12 -8.27
N VAL A 129 13.20 4.14 -7.50
CA VAL A 129 14.57 3.99 -8.02
C VAL A 129 14.79 2.61 -8.62
N GLU A 130 15.72 2.54 -9.58
CA GLU A 130 15.94 1.34 -10.39
C GLU A 130 16.40 0.15 -9.55
N GLU A 131 17.33 0.36 -8.64
CA GLU A 131 17.86 -0.69 -7.78
C GLU A 131 16.76 -1.39 -6.96
N ILE A 132 15.77 -0.64 -6.47
CA ILE A 132 14.66 -1.21 -5.70
C ILE A 132 13.70 -1.97 -6.61
N ARG A 133 13.42 -1.43 -7.81
CA ARG A 133 12.58 -2.13 -8.78
C ARG A 133 13.20 -3.47 -9.20
N ASP A 134 14.49 -3.46 -9.50
CA ASP A 134 15.24 -4.64 -9.96
C ASP A 134 15.32 -5.69 -8.84
N ASP A 135 15.51 -5.25 -7.59
CA ASP A 135 15.51 -6.13 -6.42
C ASP A 135 14.13 -6.78 -6.16
N ILE A 136 13.03 -6.10 -6.53
CA ILE A 136 11.67 -6.66 -6.49
C ILE A 136 11.45 -7.61 -7.67
N GLY A 137 12.02 -7.31 -8.82
CA GLY A 137 11.92 -8.11 -10.03
C GLY A 137 10.78 -7.73 -10.98
N ALA A 138 11.06 -7.78 -12.28
CA ALA A 138 10.16 -7.28 -13.33
C ALA A 138 8.80 -7.99 -13.41
N ALA A 139 8.68 -9.21 -12.89
CA ALA A 139 7.41 -9.94 -12.82
C ALA A 139 6.37 -9.23 -11.95
N HIS A 140 6.83 -8.41 -10.99
CA HIS A 140 6.05 -7.70 -9.99
C HIS A 140 6.01 -6.18 -10.21
N TRP A 141 6.40 -5.69 -11.39
CA TRP A 141 6.26 -4.27 -11.73
C TRP A 141 4.86 -4.00 -12.27
N LEU A 142 4.15 -3.13 -11.58
CA LEU A 142 2.75 -2.85 -11.85
C LEU A 142 2.53 -1.35 -12.07
N ARG A 143 1.56 -0.99 -12.90
CA ARG A 143 1.14 0.38 -13.14
C ARG A 143 -0.37 0.55 -13.05
N LEU A 144 -0.82 1.69 -12.60
CA LEU A 144 -2.19 2.11 -12.79
C LEU A 144 -2.40 2.54 -14.26
N PRO A 145 -3.47 2.12 -14.91
CA PRO A 145 -3.82 2.62 -16.24
C PRO A 145 -4.04 4.14 -16.22
N MET A 146 -3.52 4.82 -17.23
CA MET A 146 -3.70 6.25 -17.44
C MET A 146 -3.87 6.50 -18.94
N LEU A 147 -4.56 7.59 -19.29
CA LEU A 147 -4.65 8.03 -20.70
C LEU A 147 -3.24 8.45 -21.21
N PRO A 148 -2.97 8.29 -22.51
CA PRO A 148 -1.75 8.80 -23.11
C PRO A 148 -1.55 10.29 -22.76
N ASP A 149 -0.31 10.69 -22.60
CA ASP A 149 0.10 12.09 -22.30
C ASP A 149 -0.39 12.64 -20.95
N SER A 150 -0.99 11.81 -20.11
CA SER A 150 -1.38 12.18 -18.75
C SER A 150 -0.17 12.31 -17.84
N ARG A 151 -0.24 13.27 -16.90
CA ARG A 151 0.72 13.30 -15.79
C ARG A 151 0.46 12.14 -14.83
N SER A 152 1.48 11.77 -14.08
CA SER A 152 1.34 10.80 -12.99
C SER A 152 0.26 11.23 -12.00
N LEU A 153 -0.49 10.27 -11.49
CA LEU A 153 -1.44 10.50 -10.40
C LEU A 153 -0.72 10.98 -9.14
N ASN A 154 -1.43 11.74 -8.32
CA ASN A 154 -0.96 12.06 -6.97
C ASN A 154 -0.66 10.77 -6.19
N LEU A 155 0.42 10.77 -5.39
CA LEU A 155 0.89 9.58 -4.68
C LEU A 155 -0.19 9.02 -3.74
N SER A 156 -0.85 9.86 -2.94
CA SER A 156 -1.87 9.37 -2.01
C SER A 156 -3.09 8.79 -2.73
N ASN A 157 -3.47 9.35 -3.88
CA ASN A 157 -4.53 8.78 -4.72
C ASN A 157 -4.12 7.43 -5.31
N SER A 158 -2.88 7.29 -5.78
CA SER A 158 -2.35 6.03 -6.29
C SER A 158 -2.36 4.95 -5.22
N VAL A 159 -1.91 5.28 -4.00
CA VAL A 159 -1.93 4.37 -2.86
C VAL A 159 -3.36 3.94 -2.53
N ALA A 160 -4.31 4.89 -2.50
CA ALA A 160 -5.71 4.59 -2.19
C ALA A 160 -6.33 3.62 -3.20
N ILE A 161 -6.13 3.89 -4.50
CA ILE A 161 -6.64 3.02 -5.57
C ILE A 161 -6.07 1.61 -5.45
N CYS A 162 -4.76 1.49 -5.27
CA CYS A 162 -4.09 0.17 -5.18
C CYS A 162 -4.48 -0.57 -3.91
N LEU A 163 -4.51 0.10 -2.76
CA LEU A 163 -4.86 -0.50 -1.48
C LEU A 163 -6.28 -1.08 -1.51
N TYR A 164 -7.25 -0.29 -1.96
CA TYR A 164 -8.65 -0.73 -2.00
C TYR A 164 -8.88 -1.85 -3.02
N GLU A 165 -8.17 -1.87 -4.14
CA GLU A 165 -8.25 -2.98 -5.09
C GLU A 165 -7.68 -4.27 -4.50
N VAL A 166 -6.52 -4.22 -3.84
CA VAL A 166 -5.97 -5.41 -3.14
C VAL A 166 -6.94 -5.87 -2.05
N TRP A 167 -7.47 -4.95 -1.25
CA TRP A 167 -8.44 -5.27 -0.20
C TRP A 167 -9.73 -5.85 -0.77
N ARG A 168 -10.20 -5.35 -1.92
CA ARG A 168 -11.32 -5.94 -2.66
C ARG A 168 -11.04 -7.40 -3.09
N GLN A 169 -9.84 -7.69 -3.62
CA GLN A 169 -9.44 -9.06 -3.96
C GLN A 169 -9.39 -9.97 -2.73
N GLN A 170 -9.23 -9.38 -1.56
CA GLN A 170 -9.29 -10.05 -0.26
C GLN A 170 -10.71 -10.06 0.36
N ASN A 171 -11.74 -9.77 -0.44
CA ASN A 171 -13.15 -9.67 -0.02
C ASN A 171 -13.35 -8.72 1.18
N PHE A 172 -12.58 -7.63 1.25
CA PHE A 172 -12.62 -6.66 2.34
C PHE A 172 -12.53 -7.29 3.74
N GLY A 173 -11.69 -8.31 3.88
CA GLY A 173 -11.51 -9.00 5.16
C GLY A 173 -11.21 -8.01 6.29
N GLY A 174 -11.93 -8.14 7.42
CA GLY A 174 -11.85 -7.24 8.56
C GLY A 174 -12.78 -6.03 8.49
N ASP A 175 -13.50 -5.80 7.38
CA ASP A 175 -14.59 -4.83 7.34
C ASP A 175 -15.83 -5.44 8.00
N GLU A 176 -16.18 -4.93 9.18
CA GLU A 176 -17.39 -5.34 9.92
C GLU A 176 -18.58 -4.42 9.62
N GLY A 177 -18.43 -3.49 8.68
CA GLY A 177 -19.35 -2.41 8.45
C GLY A 177 -19.37 -1.41 9.63
N ARG A 178 -19.95 -0.24 9.44
CA ARG A 178 -20.17 0.71 10.55
C ARG A 178 -21.45 0.33 11.28
N SER A 179 -21.34 -0.55 12.27
CA SER A 179 -22.50 -1.09 13.00
C SER A 179 -23.09 -0.17 14.06
N VAL A 180 -22.57 1.03 14.28
CA VAL A 180 -23.07 1.92 15.34
C VAL A 180 -23.42 3.29 14.77
N GLY A 181 -24.73 3.63 14.81
CA GLY A 181 -25.25 4.99 14.65
C GLY A 181 -25.64 5.45 13.25
N TYR A 182 -25.57 4.61 12.24
CA TYR A 182 -26.24 4.88 10.97
C TYR A 182 -27.54 4.06 10.93
N GLU A 183 -28.62 4.66 11.40
CA GLU A 183 -29.95 4.23 11.00
C GLU A 183 -29.94 4.17 9.47
N THR A 184 -30.43 3.08 8.95
CA THR A 184 -30.58 2.82 7.51
C THR A 184 -30.95 4.11 6.80
N LEU A 185 -30.06 4.66 6.00
CA LEU A 185 -30.44 5.67 5.02
C LEU A 185 -31.51 5.02 4.19
N THR A 186 -32.76 5.40 4.43
CA THR A 186 -33.88 5.02 3.58
C THR A 186 -33.47 5.33 2.17
N VAL A 187 -33.45 4.29 1.33
CA VAL A 187 -33.19 4.40 -0.11
C VAL A 187 -34.02 5.58 -0.59
N TYR A 188 -33.37 6.60 -1.14
CA TYR A 188 -34.03 7.70 -1.81
C TYR A 188 -34.90 7.09 -2.93
N ASP A 189 -36.22 7.12 -2.73
CA ASP A 189 -37.23 6.77 -3.74
C ASP A 189 -37.49 8.04 -4.56
N PRO A 190 -36.95 8.18 -5.76
CA PRO A 190 -37.29 9.29 -6.63
C PRO A 190 -38.72 9.08 -7.17
N LYS A 191 -39.65 9.83 -6.62
CA LYS A 191 -40.99 9.97 -7.25
C LYS A 191 -40.91 10.83 -8.49
#